data_5eb293a2ca993db75d494decfe1f5599
#
_entry.id   5eb293a2ca993db75d494decfe1f5599
#
_cell.length_a   1.000
_cell.length_b   1.000
_cell.length_c   1.000
_cell.angle_alpha   90.00
_cell.angle_beta   90.00
_cell.angle_gamma   90.00
#
_symmetry.space_group_name_H-M   'P 1'
#
loop_
_entity.id
_entity.type
_entity.pdbx_description
1 polymer ?
#
loop_
_entity_poly.entity_id
_entity_poly.type
_entity_poly.pdbx_seq_one_letter_code
_entity_poly.pdbx_strand_id
1 'polypeptide(L)'
;RNQRRMIRIFKTEDGAIHQIDEAEAGCWIALTNPTATEILEIAERYEIDPDHVRAPLDEEERSRIEIEDHYSLILVDIPVIEERNEKDWYVTIPMGIIMSDTIIITVCLEETPVLNAFMDGRVRDFFTYMKTRFILQILYKNASLYLQYLRIIDKKSDIVEKELYETRSSSRSWSCRRVWCTLPPPFVPTRWCWRSS
;
A
#
# COMPACT_ATOMS: atom_id res chain seq x y z
N ARG A 1 -10.85 4.15 12.36
CA ARG A 1 -9.41 3.96 12.06
C ARG A 1 -8.61 4.36 13.30
N ASN A 2 -7.91 3.41 13.90
CA ASN A 2 -7.03 3.67 15.03
C ASN A 2 -5.64 4.02 14.44
N GLN A 3 -5.49 5.26 13.96
CA GLN A 3 -4.23 5.76 13.39
C GLN A 3 -3.25 6.01 14.54
N ARG A 4 -2.41 5.02 14.83
CA ARG A 4 -1.29 5.20 15.77
C ARG A 4 -0.20 6.02 15.09
N ARG A 5 0.11 7.17 15.65
CA ARG A 5 1.28 7.98 15.28
C ARG A 5 2.54 7.27 15.75
N MET A 6 3.51 7.10 14.87
CA MET A 6 4.71 6.38 15.25
C MET A 6 5.88 6.68 14.32
N ILE A 7 6.98 7.13 14.90
CA ILE A 7 8.30 7.14 14.26
C ILE A 7 9.07 5.96 14.84
N ARG A 8 9.55 5.08 13.96
CA ARG A 8 10.40 3.94 14.35
C ARG A 8 11.64 3.94 13.49
N ILE A 9 12.77 3.68 14.10
CA ILE A 9 14.05 3.64 13.41
C ILE A 9 14.61 2.23 13.55
N PHE A 10 15.03 1.66 12.45
CA PHE A 10 15.52 0.30 12.37
C PHE A 10 16.89 0.24 11.73
N LYS A 11 17.71 -0.70 12.20
CA LYS A 11 19.00 -1.03 11.62
C LYS A 11 19.20 -2.54 11.61
N THR A 12 19.80 -3.06 10.58
CA THR A 12 20.19 -4.45 10.53
C THR A 12 21.64 -4.61 10.97
N GLU A 13 21.84 -5.40 12.03
CA GLU A 13 23.15 -5.78 12.56
C GLU A 13 23.19 -7.31 12.71
N ASP A 14 24.30 -7.92 12.36
CA ASP A 14 24.49 -9.38 12.43
C ASP A 14 23.37 -10.21 11.74
N GLY A 15 22.76 -9.66 10.68
CA GLY A 15 21.68 -10.32 9.94
C GLY A 15 20.30 -10.25 10.58
N ALA A 16 20.15 -9.58 11.71
CA ALA A 16 18.89 -9.33 12.39
C ALA A 16 18.50 -7.84 12.32
N ILE A 17 17.20 -7.56 12.32
CA ILE A 17 16.69 -6.19 12.41
C ILE A 17 16.53 -5.80 13.88
N HIS A 18 17.00 -4.62 14.21
CA HIS A 18 16.88 -4.03 15.53
C HIS A 18 16.26 -2.65 15.44
N GLN A 19 15.38 -2.34 16.38
CA GLN A 19 14.89 -0.98 16.56
C GLN A 19 15.93 -0.21 17.37
N ILE A 20 16.27 1.00 16.90
CA ILE A 20 17.22 1.90 17.54
C ILE A 20 16.57 3.24 17.87
N ASP A 21 17.09 3.96 18.84
CA ASP A 21 16.52 5.24 19.30
C ASP A 21 17.01 6.44 18.48
N GLU A 22 18.23 6.35 17.94
CA GLU A 22 18.84 7.42 17.15
C GLU A 22 19.14 6.95 15.72
N ALA A 23 18.91 7.86 14.75
CA ALA A 23 19.19 7.57 13.35
C ALA A 23 20.66 7.62 13.04
N GLU A 24 21.18 6.55 12.47
CA GLU A 24 22.55 6.36 12.02
C GLU A 24 22.61 6.09 10.51
N ALA A 25 23.79 6.18 9.93
CA ALA A 25 23.99 5.80 8.53
C ALA A 25 23.61 4.33 8.28
N GLY A 26 22.85 4.09 7.18
CA GLY A 26 22.36 2.77 6.84
C GLY A 26 21.12 2.33 7.61
N CYS A 27 20.49 3.19 8.39
CA CYS A 27 19.21 2.89 9.05
C CYS A 27 18.02 3.08 8.12
N TRP A 28 16.89 2.55 8.55
CA TRP A 28 15.56 2.76 7.97
C TRP A 28 14.67 3.49 8.97
N ILE A 29 14.09 4.63 8.55
CA ILE A 29 13.15 5.41 9.34
C ILE A 29 11.74 5.14 8.80
N ALA A 30 10.88 4.61 9.63
CA ALA A 30 9.48 4.35 9.30
C ALA A 30 8.58 5.38 9.97
N LEU A 31 7.93 6.21 9.17
CA LEU A 31 6.95 7.22 9.59
C LEU A 31 5.55 6.70 9.33
N THR A 32 4.76 6.55 10.38
CA THR A 32 3.34 6.19 10.28
C THR A 32 2.50 7.33 10.83
N ASN A 33 1.70 7.95 9.96
CA ASN A 33 0.86 9.10 10.29
C ASN A 33 1.62 10.21 11.05
N PRO A 34 2.76 10.70 10.53
CA PRO A 34 3.56 11.71 11.20
C PRO A 34 2.80 13.03 11.35
N THR A 35 3.13 13.80 12.38
CA THR A 35 2.62 15.16 12.57
C THR A 35 3.32 16.16 11.64
N ALA A 36 2.73 17.34 11.45
CA ALA A 36 3.37 18.40 10.67
C ALA A 36 4.76 18.79 11.24
N THR A 37 4.92 18.75 12.55
CA THR A 37 6.20 19.04 13.23
C THR A 37 7.23 17.96 12.90
N GLU A 38 6.88 16.69 13.01
CA GLU A 38 7.75 15.55 12.68
C GLU A 38 8.17 15.55 11.21
N ILE A 39 7.25 15.94 10.30
CA ILE A 39 7.54 16.11 8.87
C ILE A 39 8.62 17.18 8.68
N LEU A 40 8.47 18.34 9.30
CA LEU A 40 9.43 19.44 9.18
C LEU A 40 10.79 19.08 9.80
N GLU A 41 10.83 18.42 10.94
CA GLU A 41 12.07 17.97 11.58
C GLU A 41 12.84 16.97 10.71
N ILE A 42 12.13 16.01 10.10
CA ILE A 42 12.74 15.03 9.19
C ILE A 42 13.21 15.72 7.89
N ALA A 43 12.39 16.59 7.33
CA ALA A 43 12.69 17.32 6.11
C ALA A 43 13.94 18.20 6.27
N GLU A 44 14.04 18.96 7.37
CA GLU A 44 15.20 19.79 7.70
C GLU A 44 16.46 18.95 7.97
N ARG A 45 16.31 17.88 8.74
CA ARG A 45 17.47 17.03 9.12
C ARG A 45 18.14 16.34 7.95
N TYR A 46 17.35 15.96 6.92
CA TYR A 46 17.84 15.18 5.78
C TYR A 46 17.81 15.95 4.47
N GLU A 47 17.57 17.26 4.51
CA GLU A 47 17.52 18.14 3.35
C GLU A 47 16.51 17.66 2.28
N ILE A 48 15.32 17.23 2.73
CA ILE A 48 14.23 16.73 1.91
C ILE A 48 13.13 17.80 1.83
N ASP A 49 12.49 17.95 0.68
CA ASP A 49 11.32 18.81 0.55
C ASP A 49 10.19 18.30 1.49
N PRO A 50 9.67 19.16 2.41
CA PRO A 50 8.55 18.78 3.27
C PRO A 50 7.32 18.29 2.53
N ASP A 51 7.08 18.78 1.33
CA ASP A 51 5.94 18.35 0.50
C ASP A 51 6.13 16.91 0.00
N HIS A 52 7.36 16.48 -0.25
CA HIS A 52 7.67 15.09 -0.60
C HIS A 52 7.47 14.14 0.59
N VAL A 53 7.72 14.58 1.81
CA VAL A 53 7.42 13.78 3.02
C VAL A 53 5.91 13.74 3.30
N ARG A 54 5.18 14.81 2.92
CA ARG A 54 3.74 14.93 3.13
C ARG A 54 2.92 14.19 2.06
N ALA A 55 3.40 14.14 0.81
CA ALA A 55 2.67 13.56 -0.32
C ALA A 55 2.04 12.18 -0.03
N PRO A 56 2.73 11.21 0.62
CA PRO A 56 2.13 9.90 0.92
C PRO A 56 0.98 9.93 1.94
N LEU A 57 0.70 11.07 2.53
CA LEU A 57 -0.40 11.24 3.51
C LEU A 57 -1.69 11.73 2.86
N ASP A 58 -1.66 12.05 1.58
CA ASP A 58 -2.85 12.35 0.77
C ASP A 58 -3.33 11.06 0.09
N GLU A 59 -4.53 10.60 0.42
CA GLU A 59 -5.12 9.36 -0.13
C GLU A 59 -5.34 9.43 -1.66
N GLU A 60 -5.39 10.63 -2.25
CA GLU A 60 -5.57 10.84 -3.69
C GLU A 60 -4.24 10.98 -4.46
N GLU A 61 -3.11 10.89 -3.77
CA GLU A 61 -1.80 11.04 -4.38
C GLU A 61 -1.49 9.89 -5.35
N ARG A 62 -0.83 10.21 -6.47
CA ARG A 62 -0.56 9.25 -7.54
C ARG A 62 0.83 8.64 -7.44
N SER A 63 0.90 7.35 -7.76
CA SER A 63 2.18 6.63 -7.88
C SER A 63 3.08 7.29 -8.91
N ARG A 64 4.31 7.65 -8.50
CA ARG A 64 5.34 8.26 -9.35
C ARG A 64 6.73 8.07 -8.77
N ILE A 65 7.73 8.41 -9.55
CA ILE A 65 9.13 8.48 -9.10
C ILE A 65 9.64 9.87 -9.42
N GLU A 66 10.23 10.52 -8.42
CA GLU A 66 10.91 11.80 -8.56
C GLU A 66 12.37 11.64 -8.12
N ILE A 67 13.27 12.23 -8.87
CA ILE A 67 14.71 12.15 -8.62
C ILE A 67 15.20 13.57 -8.38
N GLU A 68 15.66 13.80 -7.16
CA GLU A 68 16.25 15.07 -6.73
C GLU A 68 17.78 14.93 -6.61
N ASP A 69 18.49 16.04 -6.39
CA ASP A 69 19.95 16.05 -6.33
C ASP A 69 20.52 15.16 -5.21
N HIS A 70 19.83 15.07 -4.05
CA HIS A 70 20.32 14.39 -2.85
C HIS A 70 19.47 13.19 -2.41
N TYR A 71 18.31 12.98 -3.03
CA TYR A 71 17.43 11.86 -2.71
C TYR A 71 16.52 11.51 -3.88
N SER A 72 15.88 10.38 -3.79
CA SER A 72 14.82 9.97 -4.71
C SER A 72 13.55 9.65 -3.92
N LEU A 73 12.41 10.12 -4.43
CA LEU A 73 11.08 9.81 -3.91
C LEU A 73 10.42 8.78 -4.82
N ILE A 74 9.91 7.71 -4.24
CA ILE A 74 9.09 6.69 -4.91
C ILE A 74 7.76 6.64 -4.19
N LEU A 75 6.68 7.00 -4.88
CA LEU A 75 5.31 6.86 -4.41
C LEU A 75 4.69 5.62 -5.05
N VAL A 76 4.15 4.75 -4.21
CA VAL A 76 3.49 3.51 -4.64
C VAL A 76 2.19 3.31 -3.88
N ASP A 77 1.20 2.71 -4.54
CA ASP A 77 -0.04 2.32 -3.88
C ASP A 77 0.12 0.97 -3.19
N ILE A 78 -0.35 0.89 -1.96
CA ILE A 78 -0.36 -0.35 -1.17
C ILE A 78 -1.81 -0.79 -0.96
N PRO A 79 -2.13 -2.07 -1.20
CA PRO A 79 -3.47 -2.57 -0.91
C PRO A 79 -3.62 -2.80 0.59
N VAL A 80 -4.73 -2.31 1.13
CA VAL A 80 -5.12 -2.49 2.53
C VAL A 80 -6.56 -2.99 2.62
N ILE A 81 -6.91 -3.57 3.76
CA ILE A 81 -8.28 -4.01 4.03
C ILE A 81 -8.90 -3.05 5.02
N GLU A 82 -9.98 -2.41 4.64
CA GLU A 82 -10.83 -1.62 5.51
C GLU A 82 -12.08 -2.40 5.89
N GLU A 83 -12.39 -2.45 7.16
CA GLU A 83 -13.66 -2.96 7.63
C GLU A 83 -14.71 -1.84 7.61
N ARG A 84 -15.74 -1.99 6.76
CA ARG A 84 -16.89 -1.07 6.69
C ARG A 84 -18.18 -1.89 6.79
N ASN A 85 -19.01 -1.61 7.79
CA ASN A 85 -20.29 -2.30 8.01
C ASN A 85 -20.14 -3.84 8.06
N GLU A 86 -19.19 -4.32 8.85
CA GLU A 86 -18.88 -5.76 9.00
C GLU A 86 -18.45 -6.47 7.71
N LYS A 87 -17.98 -5.70 6.72
CA LYS A 87 -17.46 -6.23 5.44
C LYS A 87 -16.07 -5.71 5.16
N ASP A 88 -15.24 -6.60 4.64
CA ASP A 88 -13.90 -6.24 4.15
C ASP A 88 -13.98 -5.49 2.83
N TRP A 89 -13.40 -4.32 2.80
CA TRP A 89 -13.20 -3.51 1.61
C TRP A 89 -11.72 -3.48 1.27
N TYR A 90 -11.40 -3.80 0.02
CA TYR A 90 -10.04 -3.75 -0.48
C TYR A 90 -9.83 -2.38 -1.13
N VAL A 91 -9.00 -1.57 -0.52
CA VAL A 91 -8.66 -0.21 -0.98
C VAL A 91 -7.15 -0.07 -1.13
N THR A 92 -6.71 1.00 -1.73
CA THR A 92 -5.29 1.33 -1.83
C THR A 92 -5.00 2.62 -1.09
N ILE A 93 -3.84 2.68 -0.46
CA ILE A 93 -3.30 3.88 0.16
C ILE A 93 -1.91 4.17 -0.40
N PRO A 94 -1.51 5.44 -0.55
CA PRO A 94 -0.16 5.77 -0.96
C PRO A 94 0.85 5.46 0.13
N MET A 95 2.04 5.04 -0.29
CA MET A 95 3.23 4.94 0.54
C MET A 95 4.39 5.60 -0.17
N GLY A 96 5.10 6.48 0.54
CA GLY A 96 6.33 7.09 0.07
C GLY A 96 7.55 6.30 0.54
N ILE A 97 8.50 6.15 -0.37
CA ILE A 97 9.85 5.65 -0.09
C ILE A 97 10.82 6.72 -0.51
N ILE A 98 11.53 7.31 0.44
CA ILE A 98 12.55 8.31 0.19
C ILE A 98 13.91 7.67 0.43
N MET A 99 14.73 7.65 -0.60
CA MET A 99 16.08 7.10 -0.55
C MET A 99 17.08 8.23 -0.67
N SER A 100 17.80 8.50 0.41
CA SER A 100 18.96 9.41 0.41
C SER A 100 20.30 8.64 0.34
N ASP A 101 21.41 9.36 0.30
CA ASP A 101 22.73 8.74 0.28
C ASP A 101 23.05 7.93 1.55
N THR A 102 22.47 8.29 2.68
CA THR A 102 22.79 7.71 3.99
C THR A 102 21.70 6.80 4.54
N ILE A 103 20.42 7.08 4.27
CA ILE A 103 19.28 6.40 4.89
C ILE A 103 18.15 6.12 3.91
N ILE A 104 17.20 5.30 4.35
CA ILE A 104 15.90 5.13 3.73
C ILE A 104 14.81 5.59 4.69
N ILE A 105 13.81 6.30 4.18
CA ILE A 105 12.62 6.73 4.92
C ILE A 105 11.39 6.16 4.22
N THR A 106 10.49 5.56 4.96
CA THR A 106 9.16 5.18 4.46
C THR A 106 8.09 5.99 5.19
N VAL A 107 7.12 6.49 4.44
CA VAL A 107 6.01 7.30 4.97
C VAL A 107 4.71 6.70 4.52
N CYS A 108 3.79 6.47 5.43
CA CYS A 108 2.44 6.00 5.13
C CYS A 108 1.42 6.48 6.16
N LEU A 109 0.16 6.48 5.76
CA LEU A 109 -0.95 6.95 6.58
C LEU A 109 -1.26 6.02 7.75
N GLU A 110 -1.08 4.71 7.53
CA GLU A 110 -1.34 3.67 8.53
C GLU A 110 -0.33 2.52 8.44
N GLU A 111 -0.33 1.67 9.45
CA GLU A 111 0.52 0.48 9.44
C GLU A 111 0.12 -0.47 8.31
N THR A 112 1.09 -0.95 7.55
CA THR A 112 0.87 -1.81 6.40
C THR A 112 1.47 -3.20 6.60
N PRO A 113 0.80 -4.28 6.14
CA PRO A 113 1.35 -5.63 6.22
C PRO A 113 2.70 -5.76 5.48
N VAL A 114 2.92 -4.91 4.47
CA VAL A 114 4.17 -4.87 3.70
C VAL A 114 5.32 -4.48 4.60
N LEU A 115 5.24 -3.31 5.26
CA LEU A 115 6.32 -2.82 6.14
C LEU A 115 6.45 -3.63 7.43
N ASN A 116 5.34 -4.09 8.00
CA ASN A 116 5.36 -4.92 9.19
C ASN A 116 6.13 -6.24 8.98
N ALA A 117 6.11 -6.80 7.76
CA ALA A 117 6.89 -8.00 7.46
C ALA A 117 8.40 -7.78 7.59
N PHE A 118 8.90 -6.58 7.29
CA PHE A 118 10.29 -6.21 7.49
C PHE A 118 10.60 -5.92 8.96
N MET A 119 9.74 -5.16 9.63
CA MET A 119 9.90 -4.80 11.04
C MET A 119 9.92 -6.03 11.95
N ASP A 120 9.13 -7.07 11.63
CA ASP A 120 9.07 -8.32 12.36
C ASP A 120 10.21 -9.31 12.00
N GLY A 121 11.13 -8.93 11.13
CA GLY A 121 12.23 -9.80 10.68
C GLY A 121 11.79 -11.01 9.86
N ARG A 122 10.57 -10.99 9.26
CA ARG A 122 10.04 -12.11 8.46
C ARG A 122 10.57 -12.16 7.03
N VAL A 123 11.30 -11.12 6.60
CA VAL A 123 11.89 -11.04 5.27
C VAL A 123 13.33 -11.51 5.33
N ARG A 124 13.65 -12.56 4.57
CA ARG A 124 15.00 -13.11 4.48
C ARG A 124 15.93 -12.20 3.69
N ASP A 125 17.20 -12.23 4.04
CA ASP A 125 18.27 -11.49 3.35
C ASP A 125 17.96 -9.99 3.24
N PHE A 126 17.33 -9.42 4.26
CA PHE A 126 16.98 -8.02 4.36
C PHE A 126 18.07 -7.27 5.14
N PHE A 127 18.54 -6.18 4.54
CA PHE A 127 19.55 -5.31 5.14
C PHE A 127 19.19 -3.85 4.89
N THR A 128 19.08 -3.05 5.94
CA THR A 128 18.66 -1.65 5.86
C THR A 128 19.65 -0.79 5.06
N TYR A 129 20.94 -1.13 5.09
CA TYR A 129 21.99 -0.42 4.35
C TYR A 129 22.03 -0.77 2.85
N MET A 130 21.43 -1.89 2.43
CA MET A 130 21.26 -2.26 1.01
C MET A 130 19.99 -1.62 0.43
N LYS A 131 20.00 -0.32 0.29
CA LYS A 131 18.81 0.50 0.00
C LYS A 131 18.06 0.07 -1.27
N THR A 132 18.75 -0.10 -2.38
CA THR A 132 18.11 -0.55 -3.64
C THR A 132 17.48 -1.92 -3.49
N ARG A 133 18.16 -2.86 -2.84
CA ARG A 133 17.62 -4.18 -2.56
C ARG A 133 16.39 -4.11 -1.66
N PHE A 134 16.42 -3.27 -0.65
CA PHE A 134 15.30 -3.05 0.25
C PHE A 134 14.07 -2.53 -0.52
N ILE A 135 14.23 -1.51 -1.39
CA ILE A 135 13.16 -0.99 -2.23
C ILE A 135 12.57 -2.11 -3.11
N LEU A 136 13.41 -2.88 -3.78
CA LEU A 136 12.93 -4.01 -4.61
C LEU A 136 12.18 -5.06 -3.79
N GLN A 137 12.62 -5.35 -2.58
CA GLN A 137 11.92 -6.27 -1.67
C GLN A 137 10.57 -5.70 -1.21
N ILE A 138 10.48 -4.39 -0.94
CA ILE A 138 9.19 -3.70 -0.65
C ILE A 138 8.24 -3.85 -1.85
N LEU A 139 8.69 -3.53 -3.05
CA LEU A 139 7.87 -3.61 -4.26
C LEU A 139 7.42 -5.06 -4.54
N TYR A 140 8.30 -6.04 -4.33
CA TYR A 140 7.96 -7.46 -4.46
C TYR A 140 6.90 -7.90 -3.43
N LYS A 141 7.05 -7.48 -2.17
CA LYS A 141 6.06 -7.76 -1.12
C LYS A 141 4.72 -7.10 -1.42
N ASN A 142 4.74 -5.86 -1.91
CA ASN A 142 3.56 -5.15 -2.33
C ASN A 142 2.83 -5.89 -3.47
N ALA A 143 3.53 -6.25 -4.54
CA ALA A 143 2.97 -7.02 -5.64
C ALA A 143 2.41 -8.38 -5.18
N SER A 144 3.10 -9.06 -4.27
CA SER A 144 2.62 -10.33 -3.70
C SER A 144 1.32 -10.16 -2.91
N LEU A 145 1.18 -9.06 -2.18
CA LEU A 145 -0.02 -8.72 -1.42
C LEU A 145 -1.20 -8.41 -2.35
N TYR A 146 -0.96 -7.64 -3.42
CA TYR A 146 -1.96 -7.41 -4.47
C TYR A 146 -2.49 -8.73 -5.05
N LEU A 147 -1.60 -9.64 -5.44
CA LEU A 147 -2.00 -10.94 -5.98
C LEU A 147 -2.81 -11.76 -4.96
N GLN A 148 -2.46 -11.69 -3.69
CA GLN A 148 -3.21 -12.37 -2.63
C GLN A 148 -4.63 -11.82 -2.52
N TYR A 149 -4.80 -10.50 -2.50
CA TYR A 149 -6.11 -9.86 -2.38
C TYR A 149 -6.96 -10.07 -3.63
N LEU A 150 -6.39 -9.99 -4.82
CA LEU A 150 -7.09 -10.30 -6.07
C LEU A 150 -7.64 -11.73 -6.06
N ARG A 151 -6.86 -12.71 -5.62
CA ARG A 151 -7.35 -14.11 -5.49
C ARG A 151 -8.51 -14.25 -4.52
N ILE A 152 -8.54 -13.46 -3.44
CA ILE A 152 -9.66 -13.46 -2.49
C ILE A 152 -10.89 -12.83 -3.14
N ILE A 153 -10.73 -11.72 -3.85
CA ILE A 153 -11.82 -11.04 -4.57
C ILE A 153 -12.40 -11.97 -5.63
N ASP A 154 -11.58 -12.64 -6.44
CA ASP A 154 -12.02 -13.59 -7.45
C ASP A 154 -12.87 -14.71 -6.85
N LYS A 155 -12.39 -15.32 -5.74
CA LYS A 155 -13.16 -16.37 -5.05
C LYS A 155 -14.49 -15.86 -4.50
N LYS A 156 -14.54 -14.63 -3.96
CA LYS A 156 -15.79 -14.02 -3.49
C LYS A 156 -16.74 -13.76 -4.67
N SER A 157 -16.21 -13.32 -5.81
CA SER A 157 -16.98 -13.10 -7.04
C SER A 157 -17.60 -14.39 -7.57
N ASP A 158 -16.83 -15.49 -7.62
CA ASP A 158 -17.32 -16.80 -8.05
C ASP A 158 -18.48 -17.33 -7.18
N ILE A 159 -18.44 -17.06 -5.88
CA ILE A 159 -19.51 -17.45 -4.95
C ILE A 159 -20.79 -16.68 -5.27
N VAL A 160 -20.69 -15.36 -5.40
CA VAL A 160 -21.82 -14.48 -5.73
C VAL A 160 -22.43 -14.88 -7.08
N GLU A 161 -21.60 -15.18 -8.07
CA GLU A 161 -22.06 -15.62 -9.38
C GLU A 161 -22.86 -16.92 -9.29
N LYS A 162 -22.37 -17.93 -8.55
CA LYS A 162 -23.07 -19.19 -8.32
C LYS A 162 -24.42 -18.97 -7.63
N GLU A 163 -24.47 -18.17 -6.58
CA GLU A 163 -25.71 -17.84 -5.87
C GLU A 163 -26.73 -17.17 -6.80
N LEU A 164 -26.28 -16.26 -7.68
CA LEU A 164 -27.13 -15.64 -8.68
C LEU A 164 -27.69 -16.65 -9.70
N TYR A 165 -26.87 -17.60 -10.15
CA TYR A 165 -27.32 -18.66 -11.07
C TYR A 165 -28.33 -19.61 -10.41
N GLU A 166 -28.13 -20.01 -9.17
CA GLU A 166 -29.04 -20.87 -8.41
C GLU A 166 -30.36 -20.18 -8.14
N THR A 167 -30.36 -18.90 -7.74
CA THR A 167 -31.55 -18.09 -7.53
C THR A 167 -32.35 -17.89 -8.83
N ARG A 168 -31.65 -17.71 -9.96
CA ARG A 168 -32.26 -17.56 -11.29
C ARG A 168 -32.89 -18.87 -11.80
N SER A 169 -32.28 -20.02 -11.44
CA SER A 169 -32.79 -21.35 -11.76
C SER A 169 -34.06 -21.67 -10.97
N SER A 170 -34.19 -21.16 -9.75
CA SER A 170 -35.33 -21.35 -8.85
C SER A 170 -36.53 -20.45 -9.18
N SER A 171 -36.33 -19.31 -9.83
CA SER A 171 -37.38 -18.37 -10.19
C SER A 171 -37.56 -18.30 -11.69
N ARG A 172 -38.40 -19.22 -12.25
CA ARG A 172 -38.96 -19.12 -13.60
C ARG A 172 -39.97 -17.97 -13.69
N SER A 173 -39.58 -16.77 -13.46
CA SER A 173 -40.33 -15.55 -13.82
C SER A 173 -39.77 -14.32 -13.16
N TRP A 174 -38.74 -13.72 -13.75
CA TRP A 174 -38.49 -12.27 -13.56
C TRP A 174 -37.59 -11.78 -14.68
N SER A 175 -38.14 -10.83 -15.47
CA SER A 175 -37.51 -10.26 -16.64
C SER A 175 -36.17 -9.56 -16.27
N CYS A 176 -35.13 -10.06 -16.84
CA CYS A 176 -33.74 -9.70 -16.62
C CYS A 176 -33.34 -8.35 -17.27
N ARG A 177 -34.00 -7.24 -16.91
CA ARG A 177 -33.66 -5.90 -17.44
C ARG A 177 -33.24 -4.85 -16.41
N ARG A 178 -33.19 -5.15 -15.13
CA ARG A 178 -32.97 -4.10 -14.12
C ARG A 178 -31.84 -4.32 -13.09
N VAL A 179 -31.07 -5.38 -13.18
CA VAL A 179 -30.00 -5.66 -12.16
C VAL A 179 -28.64 -5.11 -12.58
N TRP A 180 -28.43 -4.78 -13.85
CA TRP A 180 -27.14 -4.26 -14.33
C TRP A 180 -26.89 -2.76 -14.12
N CYS A 181 -27.87 -2.03 -13.62
CA CYS A 181 -27.79 -0.57 -13.46
C CYS A 181 -27.44 -0.09 -12.04
N THR A 182 -27.19 -1.00 -11.09
CA THR A 182 -26.92 -0.62 -9.69
C THR A 182 -25.53 -1.01 -9.16
N LEU A 183 -24.62 -1.46 -10.03
CA LEU A 183 -23.21 -1.57 -9.65
C LEU A 183 -22.55 -0.21 -9.86
N PRO A 184 -21.91 0.37 -8.81
CA PRO A 184 -21.18 1.62 -8.96
C PRO A 184 -20.00 1.44 -9.93
N PRO A 185 -19.68 2.46 -10.74
CA PRO A 185 -18.54 2.39 -11.64
C PRO A 185 -17.23 2.36 -10.84
N PRO A 186 -16.60 1.24 -10.67
CA PRO A 186 -15.34 0.88 -11.27
C PRO A 186 -15.30 -0.56 -11.84
N PHE A 187 -16.43 -1.25 -11.92
CA PHE A 187 -16.51 -2.64 -12.40
C PHE A 187 -17.08 -2.81 -13.82
N VAL A 188 -17.04 -1.75 -14.63
CA VAL A 188 -17.36 -1.87 -16.06
C VAL A 188 -16.07 -2.09 -16.83
N PRO A 189 -15.75 -3.31 -17.29
CA PRO A 189 -14.66 -3.50 -18.25
C PRO A 189 -15.03 -2.73 -19.54
N THR A 190 -14.24 -1.74 -19.91
CA THR A 190 -14.43 -0.88 -21.08
C THR A 190 -14.20 -1.59 -22.43
N ARG A 191 -14.47 -2.89 -22.52
CA ARG A 191 -14.46 -3.63 -23.80
C ARG A 191 -15.37 -4.84 -23.70
N TRP A 192 -16.52 -4.73 -24.33
CA TRP A 192 -17.28 -5.81 -25.02
C TRP A 192 -18.65 -5.26 -25.36
N CYS A 193 -18.67 -4.33 -26.31
CA CYS A 193 -19.88 -4.04 -27.09
C CYS A 193 -19.78 -4.84 -28.38
N TRP A 194 -20.26 -6.06 -28.40
CA TRP A 194 -20.49 -6.76 -29.65
C TRP A 194 -21.87 -6.38 -30.16
N ARG A 195 -21.82 -5.63 -31.26
CA ARG A 195 -22.98 -5.41 -32.14
C ARG A 195 -23.15 -6.71 -32.93
N SER A 196 -24.27 -7.38 -32.81
CA SER A 196 -24.74 -8.35 -33.81
C SER A 196 -26.09 -7.91 -34.36
N SER A 197 -26.13 -7.90 -35.66
CA SER A 197 -27.20 -7.59 -36.58
C SER A 197 -28.50 -8.34 -36.27
#